data_6adbd9bd540d334026c7497ff5dc1ea6
#
_entry.id   6adbd9bd540d334026c7497ff5dc1ea6
#
_cell.length_a   1.000
_cell.length_b   1.000
_cell.length_c   1.000
_cell.angle_alpha   90.00
_cell.angle_beta   90.00
_cell.angle_gamma   90.00
#
_symmetry.space_group_name_H-M   'P 1'
#
loop_
_entity.id
_entity.type
_entity.pdbx_description
1 polymer ?
#
loop_
_entity_poly.entity_id
_entity_poly.type
_entity_poly.pdbx_seq_one_letter_code
_entity_poly.pdbx_strand_id
1 'polypeptide(L)'
;MLYFVLMAMNKISAYKYGYGKDENNSICVCKYETIAATATVLNSDNELNFTRYVEYDSNYLKFIQDFSEAKEDAEYNVEYYKIPNLENMNKIQVTCLPWIRFNNFKDAIDYSEKSSKPKICWGKYYESNGEYFIDFSLLVNHAFQDGYHMSMLINELQNTISKIDVNLYTRGLSYVKRK
;
A
#
# COMPACT_ATOMS: atom_id res chain seq x y z
N MET A 1 -8.36 0.14 4.43
CA MET A 1 -7.01 -0.17 4.96
C MET A 1 -5.91 0.60 4.22
N LEU A 2 -5.76 0.52 2.90
CA LEU A 2 -4.67 1.15 2.15
C LEU A 2 -4.48 2.63 2.47
N TYR A 3 -5.55 3.41 2.48
CA TYR A 3 -5.52 4.83 2.84
C TYR A 3 -4.84 5.08 4.20
N PHE A 4 -5.22 4.33 5.23
CA PHE A 4 -4.68 4.51 6.59
C PHE A 4 -3.21 4.10 6.69
N VAL A 5 -2.82 3.07 5.95
CA VAL A 5 -1.41 2.67 5.84
C VAL A 5 -0.58 3.79 5.23
N LEU A 6 -1.02 4.33 4.09
CA LEU A 6 -0.32 5.44 3.43
C LEU A 6 -0.30 6.70 4.29
N MET A 7 -1.41 7.02 4.96
CA MET A 7 -1.48 8.16 5.87
C MET A 7 -0.48 8.01 7.03
N ALA A 8 -0.39 6.84 7.65
CA ALA A 8 0.56 6.57 8.74
C ALA A 8 2.02 6.64 8.23
N MET A 9 2.31 6.02 7.10
CA MET A 9 3.68 6.03 6.54
C MET A 9 4.13 7.43 6.13
N ASN A 10 3.24 8.24 5.55
CA ASN A 10 3.56 9.61 5.14
C ASN A 10 3.89 10.54 6.30
N LYS A 11 3.51 10.18 7.54
CA LYS A 11 3.89 10.91 8.76
C LYS A 11 5.30 10.55 9.27
N ILE A 12 5.86 9.41 8.86
CA ILE A 12 7.12 8.88 9.36
C ILE A 12 8.24 9.14 8.34
N SER A 13 9.16 10.04 8.69
CA SER A 13 10.22 10.49 7.76
C SER A 13 11.06 9.35 7.19
N ALA A 14 11.36 8.30 7.96
CA ALA A 14 12.17 7.17 7.51
C ALA A 14 11.61 6.46 6.26
N TYR A 15 10.30 6.38 6.11
CA TYR A 15 9.67 5.76 4.93
C TYR A 15 9.74 6.64 3.68
N LYS A 16 10.12 7.90 3.81
CA LYS A 16 10.31 8.82 2.68
C LYS A 16 11.68 8.71 2.03
N TYR A 17 12.55 7.81 2.49
CA TYR A 17 13.84 7.55 1.88
C TYR A 17 13.84 6.23 1.13
N GLY A 18 14.54 6.19 0.01
CA GLY A 18 14.67 5.00 -0.81
C GLY A 18 15.73 5.16 -1.90
N TYR A 19 15.99 4.09 -2.61
CA TYR A 19 16.83 4.16 -3.80
C TYR A 19 16.07 4.83 -4.94
N GLY A 20 16.76 5.71 -5.63
CA GLY A 20 16.36 6.31 -6.90
C GLY A 20 17.55 6.38 -7.83
N LYS A 21 17.40 7.10 -8.93
CA LYS A 21 18.46 7.33 -9.91
C LYS A 21 18.71 8.83 -10.06
N ASP A 22 19.98 9.21 -10.16
CA ASP A 22 20.39 10.57 -10.46
C ASP A 22 20.30 10.88 -11.97
N GLU A 23 20.72 12.08 -12.36
CA GLU A 23 20.75 12.55 -13.75
C GLU A 23 21.63 11.69 -14.66
N ASN A 24 22.61 10.99 -14.10
CA ASN A 24 23.51 10.07 -14.80
C ASN A 24 23.02 8.61 -14.79
N ASN A 25 21.75 8.38 -14.38
CA ASN A 25 21.16 7.04 -14.20
C ASN A 25 21.89 6.16 -13.16
N SER A 26 22.66 6.78 -12.26
CA SER A 26 23.35 6.09 -11.16
C SER A 26 22.44 5.96 -9.95
N ILE A 27 22.52 4.82 -9.26
CA ILE A 27 21.70 4.57 -8.06
C ILE A 27 22.16 5.50 -6.94
N CYS A 28 21.22 6.25 -6.38
CA CYS A 28 21.44 7.15 -5.26
C CYS A 28 20.36 6.97 -4.19
N VAL A 29 20.59 7.51 -3.00
CA VAL A 29 19.57 7.63 -1.95
C VAL A 29 18.81 8.93 -2.17
N CYS A 30 17.50 8.81 -2.34
CA CYS A 30 16.60 9.91 -2.55
C CYS A 30 15.69 10.11 -1.34
N LYS A 31 15.33 11.38 -1.08
CA LYS A 31 14.25 11.73 -0.17
C LYS A 31 13.04 12.16 -1.01
N TYR A 32 11.91 11.57 -0.77
CA TYR A 32 10.66 11.84 -1.46
C TYR A 32 9.71 12.64 -0.56
N GLU A 33 8.86 13.46 -1.13
CA GLU A 33 7.88 14.24 -0.37
C GLU A 33 6.73 13.35 0.12
N THR A 34 6.27 12.44 -0.72
CA THR A 34 5.14 11.55 -0.44
C THR A 34 5.48 10.10 -0.77
N ILE A 35 4.71 9.20 -0.17
CA ILE A 35 4.74 7.77 -0.43
C ILE A 35 3.42 7.39 -1.08
N ALA A 36 3.51 6.74 -2.23
CA ALA A 36 2.39 6.15 -2.94
C ALA A 36 2.31 4.62 -2.70
N ALA A 37 1.41 3.96 -3.40
CA ALA A 37 1.33 2.50 -3.40
C ALA A 37 1.26 1.93 -4.81
N THR A 38 1.72 0.70 -4.95
CA THR A 38 1.30 -0.19 -6.03
C THR A 38 0.45 -1.30 -5.39
N ALA A 39 -0.80 -1.40 -5.81
CA ALA A 39 -1.74 -2.39 -5.31
C ALA A 39 -1.97 -3.47 -6.37
N THR A 40 -1.94 -4.73 -5.92
CA THR A 40 -2.25 -5.88 -6.77
C THR A 40 -3.75 -6.12 -6.76
N VAL A 41 -4.35 -6.15 -7.94
CA VAL A 41 -5.78 -6.39 -8.16
C VAL A 41 -5.94 -7.65 -9.00
N LEU A 42 -6.82 -8.55 -8.54
CA LEU A 42 -7.18 -9.74 -9.29
C LEU A 42 -8.17 -9.36 -10.40
N ASN A 43 -7.85 -9.75 -11.63
CA ASN A 43 -8.78 -9.68 -12.74
C ASN A 43 -9.68 -10.92 -12.71
N SER A 44 -11.00 -10.69 -12.69
CA SER A 44 -11.99 -11.76 -12.54
C SER A 44 -12.14 -12.64 -13.78
N ASP A 45 -11.79 -12.12 -14.96
CA ASP A 45 -12.04 -12.81 -16.23
C ASP A 45 -10.96 -13.85 -16.57
N ASN A 46 -9.73 -13.63 -16.11
CA ASN A 46 -8.59 -14.46 -16.48
C ASN A 46 -7.75 -14.94 -15.28
N GLU A 47 -8.18 -14.64 -14.06
CA GLU A 47 -7.48 -14.99 -12.80
C GLU A 47 -6.04 -14.43 -12.69
N LEU A 48 -5.68 -13.48 -13.54
CA LEU A 48 -4.38 -12.82 -13.48
C LEU A 48 -4.41 -11.62 -12.52
N ASN A 49 -3.23 -11.31 -11.98
CA ASN A 49 -3.06 -10.16 -11.10
C ASN A 49 -2.43 -9.00 -11.86
N PHE A 50 -3.05 -7.85 -11.77
CA PHE A 50 -2.53 -6.61 -12.33
C PHE A 50 -2.16 -5.63 -11.22
N THR A 51 -1.02 -4.99 -11.38
CA THR A 51 -0.57 -3.98 -10.43
C THR A 51 -0.96 -2.59 -10.92
N ARG A 52 -1.57 -1.80 -10.04
CA ARG A 52 -1.91 -0.41 -10.31
C ARG A 52 -1.23 0.52 -9.30
N TYR A 53 -0.78 1.64 -9.81
CA TYR A 53 -0.22 2.72 -9.00
C TYR A 53 -1.35 3.59 -8.45
N VAL A 54 -1.23 3.96 -7.17
CA VAL A 54 -2.19 4.81 -6.48
C VAL A 54 -1.42 5.86 -5.68
N GLU A 55 -1.62 7.12 -6.00
CA GLU A 55 -1.05 8.22 -5.24
C GLU A 55 -1.75 8.40 -3.89
N TYR A 56 -1.01 8.84 -2.90
CA TYR A 56 -1.60 9.27 -1.64
C TYR A 56 -2.15 10.69 -1.78
N ASP A 57 -3.40 10.85 -1.42
CA ASP A 57 -4.02 12.16 -1.23
C ASP A 57 -4.54 12.24 0.21
N SER A 58 -4.33 13.38 0.88
CA SER A 58 -4.84 13.61 2.23
C SER A 58 -6.37 13.72 2.28
N ASN A 59 -7.01 14.05 1.16
CA ASN A 59 -8.44 14.00 1.02
C ASN A 59 -8.90 12.55 0.77
N TYR A 60 -9.55 11.98 1.77
CA TYR A 60 -10.03 10.60 1.73
C TYR A 60 -10.95 10.31 0.53
N LEU A 61 -11.89 11.22 0.23
CA LEU A 61 -12.88 11.00 -0.84
C LEU A 61 -12.18 10.95 -2.20
N LYS A 62 -11.22 11.86 -2.43
CA LYS A 62 -10.43 11.86 -3.65
C LYS A 62 -9.59 10.58 -3.74
N PHE A 63 -8.90 10.20 -2.67
CA PHE A 63 -8.12 8.96 -2.65
C PHE A 63 -8.97 7.72 -2.98
N ILE A 64 -10.17 7.61 -2.43
CA ILE A 64 -11.07 6.47 -2.70
C ILE A 64 -11.55 6.49 -4.15
N GLN A 65 -11.84 7.66 -4.72
CA GLN A 65 -12.19 7.77 -6.12
C GLN A 65 -11.04 7.29 -7.01
N ASP A 66 -9.84 7.84 -6.84
CA ASP A 66 -8.65 7.49 -7.63
C ASP A 66 -8.32 5.98 -7.50
N PHE A 67 -8.44 5.43 -6.30
CA PHE A 67 -8.24 3.99 -6.06
C PHE A 67 -9.31 3.12 -6.72
N SER A 68 -10.57 3.56 -6.71
CA SER A 68 -11.66 2.83 -7.36
C SER A 68 -11.50 2.80 -8.87
N GLU A 69 -11.10 3.91 -9.47
CA GLU A 69 -10.81 4.01 -10.92
C GLU A 69 -9.63 3.09 -11.30
N ALA A 70 -8.54 3.12 -10.51
CA ALA A 70 -7.38 2.25 -10.73
C ALA A 70 -7.73 0.76 -10.58
N LYS A 71 -8.62 0.43 -9.63
CA LYS A 71 -9.11 -0.94 -9.44
C LYS A 71 -9.97 -1.39 -10.61
N GLU A 72 -10.93 -0.57 -11.04
CA GLU A 72 -11.79 -0.86 -12.19
C GLU A 72 -10.97 -1.05 -13.46
N ASP A 73 -9.97 -0.18 -13.69
CA ASP A 73 -9.06 -0.33 -14.82
C ASP A 73 -8.30 -1.68 -14.77
N ALA A 74 -7.83 -2.11 -13.59
CA ALA A 74 -7.15 -3.40 -13.44
C ALA A 74 -8.08 -4.60 -13.63
N GLU A 75 -9.36 -4.44 -13.30
CA GLU A 75 -10.36 -5.51 -13.39
C GLU A 75 -10.77 -5.80 -14.83
N TYR A 76 -10.76 -4.78 -15.70
CA TYR A 76 -11.26 -4.88 -17.08
C TYR A 76 -10.19 -4.68 -18.17
N ASN A 77 -9.05 -4.10 -17.85
CA ASN A 77 -7.96 -3.87 -18.80
C ASN A 77 -6.81 -4.86 -18.59
N VAL A 78 -6.58 -5.67 -19.62
CA VAL A 78 -5.48 -6.66 -19.68
C VAL A 78 -4.16 -6.05 -20.13
N GLU A 79 -4.15 -4.80 -20.59
CA GLU A 79 -2.92 -4.16 -21.03
C GLU A 79 -2.02 -3.81 -19.83
N TYR A 80 -0.73 -4.10 -19.98
CA TYR A 80 0.25 -3.74 -18.98
C TYR A 80 0.34 -2.21 -18.88
N TYR A 81 -0.20 -1.67 -17.80
CA TYR A 81 -0.17 -0.23 -17.54
C TYR A 81 1.26 0.22 -17.21
N LYS A 82 1.91 0.85 -18.19
CA LYS A 82 3.23 1.45 -17.99
C LYS A 82 3.06 2.84 -17.37
N ILE A 83 3.40 2.95 -16.11
CA ILE A 83 3.53 4.25 -15.46
C ILE A 83 4.92 4.80 -15.81
N PRO A 84 5.02 5.95 -16.49
CA PRO A 84 6.30 6.57 -16.74
C PRO A 84 7.06 6.83 -15.43
N ASN A 85 8.35 6.49 -15.41
CA ASN A 85 9.22 6.69 -14.24
C ASN A 85 8.79 5.98 -12.94
N LEU A 86 7.98 4.93 -13.03
CA LEU A 86 7.51 4.17 -11.85
C LEU A 86 8.66 3.70 -10.96
N GLU A 87 9.80 3.40 -11.54
CA GLU A 87 11.02 2.98 -10.82
C GLU A 87 11.60 4.09 -9.92
N ASN A 88 11.42 5.35 -10.29
CA ASN A 88 11.89 6.53 -9.57
C ASN A 88 10.87 7.08 -8.56
N MET A 89 9.72 6.46 -8.42
CA MET A 89 8.69 6.86 -7.47
C MET A 89 8.85 6.14 -6.14
N ASN A 90 8.68 6.87 -5.04
CA ASN A 90 8.60 6.27 -3.71
C ASN A 90 7.23 5.62 -3.52
N LYS A 91 7.20 4.30 -3.52
CA LYS A 91 5.97 3.53 -3.39
C LYS A 91 6.18 2.30 -2.54
N ILE A 92 5.12 1.88 -1.87
CA ILE A 92 5.04 0.56 -1.25
C ILE A 92 4.38 -0.43 -2.19
N GLN A 93 4.72 -1.70 -2.04
CA GLN A 93 4.00 -2.79 -2.69
C GLN A 93 2.95 -3.34 -1.73
N VAL A 94 1.72 -3.45 -2.20
CA VAL A 94 0.60 -3.86 -1.37
C VAL A 94 -0.10 -5.06 -1.97
N THR A 95 -0.26 -6.08 -1.12
CA THR A 95 -1.04 -7.29 -1.41
C THR A 95 -2.15 -7.45 -0.38
N CYS A 96 -3.34 -7.78 -0.82
CA CYS A 96 -4.45 -8.12 0.06
C CYS A 96 -4.88 -9.57 -0.21
N LEU A 97 -4.96 -10.37 0.85
CA LEU A 97 -5.40 -11.75 0.82
C LEU A 97 -6.73 -11.91 1.59
N PRO A 98 -7.85 -11.39 1.06
CA PRO A 98 -9.10 -11.28 1.81
C PRO A 98 -9.76 -12.63 2.11
N TRP A 99 -9.27 -13.70 1.52
CA TRP A 99 -9.82 -15.05 1.68
C TRP A 99 -9.22 -15.84 2.83
N ILE A 100 -8.00 -15.49 3.26
CA ILE A 100 -7.23 -16.27 4.23
C ILE A 100 -6.71 -15.43 5.37
N ARG A 101 -6.48 -16.09 6.51
CA ARG A 101 -5.67 -15.62 7.62
C ARG A 101 -4.27 -16.20 7.51
N PHE A 102 -3.28 -15.53 8.08
CA PHE A 102 -1.91 -16.04 8.13
C PHE A 102 -1.21 -15.60 9.43
N ASN A 103 -0.31 -16.43 9.93
CA ASN A 103 0.58 -16.07 11.05
C ASN A 103 1.91 -15.54 10.54
N ASN A 104 2.29 -15.89 9.32
CA ASN A 104 3.49 -15.43 8.65
C ASN A 104 3.20 -15.36 7.15
N PHE A 105 3.63 -14.27 6.53
CA PHE A 105 3.58 -14.08 5.08
C PHE A 105 4.92 -13.55 4.61
N LYS A 106 5.51 -14.22 3.64
CA LYS A 106 6.71 -13.78 2.96
C LYS A 106 6.43 -13.77 1.45
N ASP A 107 6.47 -12.58 0.89
CA ASP A 107 6.34 -12.40 -0.55
C ASP A 107 7.55 -13.00 -1.29
N ALA A 108 7.32 -13.43 -2.53
CA ALA A 108 8.41 -13.79 -3.42
C ALA A 108 9.29 -12.57 -3.68
N ILE A 109 10.58 -12.71 -3.48
CA ILE A 109 11.56 -11.63 -3.64
C ILE A 109 12.59 -12.07 -4.67
N ASP A 110 12.82 -11.24 -5.66
CA ASP A 110 14.02 -11.33 -6.46
C ASP A 110 15.16 -10.65 -5.70
N TYR A 111 16.07 -11.45 -5.17
CA TYR A 111 17.22 -10.96 -4.41
C TYR A 111 18.30 -10.31 -5.28
N SER A 112 18.20 -10.42 -6.60
CA SER A 112 19.11 -9.73 -7.54
C SER A 112 18.79 -8.23 -7.64
N GLU A 113 17.55 -7.84 -7.35
CA GLU A 113 17.13 -6.44 -7.36
C GLU A 113 17.36 -5.75 -6.02
N LYS A 114 18.10 -4.63 -6.04
CA LYS A 114 18.22 -3.73 -4.89
C LYS A 114 16.94 -2.90 -4.77
N SER A 115 15.95 -3.40 -4.04
CA SER A 115 14.72 -2.66 -3.77
C SER A 115 14.73 -2.06 -2.37
N SER A 116 14.43 -0.78 -2.27
CA SER A 116 14.18 -0.09 -0.99
C SER A 116 12.70 -0.06 -0.59
N LYS A 117 11.82 -0.58 -1.46
CA LYS A 117 10.38 -0.42 -1.34
C LYS A 117 9.82 -1.34 -0.26
N PRO A 118 9.12 -0.81 0.76
CA PRO A 118 8.41 -1.64 1.71
C PRO A 118 7.34 -2.49 1.01
N LYS A 119 7.20 -3.73 1.47
CA LYS A 119 6.14 -4.65 1.05
C LYS A 119 5.19 -4.87 2.21
N ILE A 120 3.91 -4.71 1.94
CA ILE A 120 2.84 -4.85 2.93
C ILE A 120 1.83 -5.87 2.44
N CYS A 121 1.46 -6.78 3.32
CA CYS A 121 0.36 -7.70 3.09
C CYS A 121 -0.59 -7.69 4.27
N TRP A 122 -1.89 -7.72 4.01
CA TRP A 122 -2.88 -8.01 5.03
C TRP A 122 -3.85 -9.10 4.59
N GLY A 123 -4.31 -9.87 5.58
CA GLY A 123 -5.20 -11.00 5.40
C GLY A 123 -6.67 -10.65 5.60
N LYS A 124 -7.46 -11.70 5.78
CA LYS A 124 -8.87 -11.61 6.15
C LYS A 124 -8.99 -11.08 7.59
N TYR A 125 -9.91 -10.12 7.80
CA TYR A 125 -10.26 -9.71 9.16
C TYR A 125 -11.01 -10.82 9.92
N TYR A 126 -10.89 -10.81 11.23
CA TYR A 126 -11.58 -11.76 12.11
C TYR A 126 -11.97 -11.08 13.42
N GLU A 127 -12.95 -11.66 14.09
CA GLU A 127 -13.41 -11.22 15.40
C GLU A 127 -12.85 -12.12 16.50
N SER A 128 -12.44 -11.51 17.60
CA SER A 128 -12.08 -12.20 18.83
C SER A 128 -12.45 -11.33 20.02
N ASN A 129 -13.23 -11.85 20.96
CA ASN A 129 -13.67 -11.16 22.17
C ASN A 129 -14.38 -9.82 21.93
N GLY A 130 -15.15 -9.70 20.85
CA GLY A 130 -15.87 -8.48 20.48
C GLY A 130 -15.02 -7.41 19.78
N GLU A 131 -13.76 -7.71 19.50
CA GLU A 131 -12.85 -6.85 18.77
C GLU A 131 -12.51 -7.43 17.39
N TYR A 132 -12.24 -6.56 16.42
CA TYR A 132 -11.85 -6.96 15.07
C TYR A 132 -10.35 -6.82 14.87
N PHE A 133 -9.78 -7.85 14.29
CA PHE A 133 -8.34 -7.96 14.01
C PHE A 133 -8.09 -8.24 12.54
N ILE A 134 -6.89 -7.89 12.08
CA ILE A 134 -6.40 -8.22 10.76
C ILE A 134 -4.93 -8.66 10.85
N ASP A 135 -4.61 -9.77 10.21
CA ASP A 135 -3.22 -10.20 10.11
C ASP A 135 -2.48 -9.27 9.16
N PHE A 136 -1.34 -8.73 9.58
CA PHE A 136 -0.59 -7.71 8.87
C PHE A 136 0.90 -8.08 8.81
N SER A 137 1.46 -8.10 7.62
CA SER A 137 2.87 -8.34 7.37
C SER A 137 3.53 -7.10 6.77
N LEU A 138 4.70 -6.76 7.29
CA LEU A 138 5.52 -5.64 6.84
C LEU A 138 6.95 -6.13 6.60
N LEU A 139 7.42 -5.97 5.39
CA LEU A 139 8.81 -6.20 5.01
C LEU A 139 9.45 -4.89 4.60
N VAL A 140 10.62 -4.59 5.15
CA VAL A 140 11.36 -3.35 4.88
C VAL A 140 12.81 -3.65 4.51
N ASN A 141 13.46 -2.70 3.86
CA ASN A 141 14.90 -2.77 3.62
C ASN A 141 15.63 -2.17 4.83
N HIS A 142 16.50 -2.96 5.47
CA HIS A 142 17.20 -2.57 6.70
C HIS A 142 18.15 -1.38 6.52
N ALA A 143 18.51 -1.03 5.27
CA ALA A 143 19.30 0.17 5.01
C ALA A 143 18.51 1.49 5.27
N PHE A 144 17.17 1.42 5.30
CA PHE A 144 16.30 2.59 5.47
C PHE A 144 15.42 2.51 6.73
N GLN A 145 14.97 1.32 7.09
CA GLN A 145 14.09 1.11 8.22
C GLN A 145 14.55 -0.07 9.07
N ASP A 146 14.36 0.02 10.36
CA ASP A 146 14.65 -1.00 11.37
C ASP A 146 13.40 -1.30 12.24
N GLY A 147 13.59 -2.11 13.28
CA GLY A 147 12.52 -2.48 14.20
C GLY A 147 11.84 -1.29 14.88
N TYR A 148 12.58 -0.20 15.14
CA TYR A 148 12.01 1.02 15.71
C TYR A 148 11.03 1.69 14.73
N HIS A 149 11.43 1.85 13.48
CA HIS A 149 10.59 2.45 12.43
C HIS A 149 9.36 1.59 12.12
N MET A 150 9.51 0.26 12.14
CA MET A 150 8.38 -0.68 12.01
C MET A 150 7.39 -0.52 13.16
N SER A 151 7.88 -0.41 14.40
CA SER A 151 7.04 -0.19 15.58
C SER A 151 6.32 1.17 15.53
N MET A 152 7.00 2.22 15.08
CA MET A 152 6.37 3.53 14.86
C MET A 152 5.19 3.44 13.88
N LEU A 153 5.36 2.71 12.77
CA LEU A 153 4.30 2.55 11.78
C LEU A 153 3.10 1.82 12.36
N ILE A 154 3.31 0.70 13.04
CA ILE A 154 2.21 -0.08 13.64
C ILE A 154 1.45 0.75 14.67
N ASN A 155 2.18 1.45 15.57
CA ASN A 155 1.57 2.31 16.57
C ASN A 155 0.76 3.46 15.93
N GLU A 156 1.32 4.13 14.91
CA GLU A 156 0.61 5.20 14.21
C GLU A 156 -0.63 4.68 13.47
N LEU A 157 -0.54 3.50 12.86
CA LEU A 157 -1.66 2.87 12.18
C LEU A 157 -2.77 2.51 13.18
N GLN A 158 -2.44 1.90 14.32
CA GLN A 158 -3.40 1.57 15.38
C GLN A 158 -4.04 2.83 15.97
N ASN A 159 -3.25 3.87 16.27
CA ASN A 159 -3.75 5.15 16.75
C ASN A 159 -4.67 5.84 15.73
N THR A 160 -4.39 5.68 14.47
CA THR A 160 -5.22 6.24 13.40
C THR A 160 -6.54 5.49 13.33
N ILE A 161 -6.51 4.16 13.27
CA ILE A 161 -7.71 3.31 13.17
C ILE A 161 -8.61 3.49 14.38
N SER A 162 -8.06 3.55 15.59
CA SER A 162 -8.85 3.71 16.83
C SER A 162 -9.58 5.04 16.94
N LYS A 163 -9.17 6.07 16.19
CA LYS A 163 -9.77 7.40 16.17
C LYS A 163 -10.70 7.66 14.99
N ILE A 164 -10.91 6.64 14.14
CA ILE A 164 -11.76 6.79 12.97
C ILE A 164 -13.21 7.03 13.39
N ASP A 165 -13.76 8.15 12.97
CA ASP A 165 -15.22 8.30 12.90
C ASP A 165 -15.74 7.51 11.70
N VAL A 166 -16.28 6.32 11.97
CA VAL A 166 -16.80 5.42 10.94
C VAL A 166 -17.81 6.12 10.03
N ASN A 167 -18.61 7.06 10.57
CA ASN A 167 -19.60 7.79 9.78
C ASN A 167 -18.98 8.70 8.72
N LEU A 168 -17.81 9.25 8.98
CA LEU A 168 -17.10 10.11 8.02
C LEU A 168 -16.60 9.31 6.81
N TYR A 169 -16.12 8.09 7.05
CA TYR A 169 -15.52 7.24 6.03
C TYR A 169 -16.53 6.35 5.30
N THR A 170 -17.66 6.01 5.93
CA THR A 170 -18.74 5.25 5.28
C THR A 170 -19.59 6.11 4.32
N ARG A 171 -19.64 7.42 4.51
CA ARG A 171 -20.29 8.33 3.56
C ARG A 171 -19.64 8.32 2.17
N GLY A 172 -18.32 8.11 2.10
CA GLY A 172 -17.59 7.94 0.83
C GLY A 172 -17.95 6.65 0.09
N LEU A 173 -18.25 5.57 0.81
CA LEU A 173 -18.59 4.28 0.22
C LEU A 173 -19.99 4.22 -0.40
N SER A 174 -20.87 5.17 -0.08
CA SER A 174 -22.20 5.24 -0.69
C SER A 174 -22.18 5.68 -2.16
N TYR A 175 -21.08 6.27 -2.63
CA TYR A 175 -20.91 6.68 -4.03
C TYR A 175 -20.35 5.56 -4.93
N VAL A 176 -19.84 4.48 -4.36
CA VAL A 176 -19.35 3.29 -5.08
C VAL A 176 -20.45 2.22 -5.17
N LYS A 177 -21.72 2.60 -5.27
CA LYS A 177 -22.79 1.64 -5.55
C LYS A 177 -22.65 1.17 -6.98
N ARG A 178 -22.34 -0.13 -7.09
CA ARG A 178 -22.33 -0.92 -8.32
C ARG A 178 -23.50 -0.55 -9.24
N LYS A 179 -23.18 -0.20 -10.46
CA LYS A 179 -24.10 -0.37 -11.57
C LYS A 179 -24.16 -1.82 -11.97
#